data_8a919f89c776ae4791f49c37a9804d3b
#
_entry.id   8a919f89c776ae4791f49c37a9804d3b
#
_cell.length_a   1.000
_cell.length_b   1.000
_cell.length_c   1.000
_cell.angle_alpha   90.00
_cell.angle_beta   90.00
_cell.angle_gamma   90.00
#
_symmetry.space_group_name_H-M   'P 1'
#
loop_
_entity.id
_entity.type
_entity.pdbx_description
1 polymer ?
#
loop_
_entity_poly.entity_id
_entity_poly.type
_entity_poly.pdbx_seq_one_letter_code
_entity_poly.pdbx_strand_id
1 'polypeptide(L)'
;IKYFESYTGDFDDVAKSKEATLAAIAQGADVHYHILNLGLRGMEQAARDKGTHIIGSYTDRCGSDPLYVAYTITGVGYQIEYAIDQMVAGTWKAEFKPFGLQMGEQASDIKVCGGLTPEQLGKLESIKKDLLTGKIKTLDS
;
A
#
# COMPACT_ATOMS: atom_id res chain seq x y z
N ILE A 1 -17.91 0.54 -2.70
CA ILE A 1 -16.78 1.17 -2.00
C ILE A 1 -16.75 2.63 -2.41
N LYS A 2 -16.64 3.53 -1.43
CA LYS A 2 -16.34 4.95 -1.69
C LYS A 2 -14.83 5.13 -1.57
N TYR A 3 -14.26 5.93 -2.46
CA TYR A 3 -12.86 6.29 -2.44
C TYR A 3 -12.70 7.78 -2.15
N PHE A 4 -11.79 8.12 -1.25
CA PHE A 4 -11.44 9.48 -0.89
C PHE A 4 -9.94 9.66 -1.09
N GLU A 5 -9.54 10.73 -1.73
CA GLU A 5 -8.15 11.07 -1.95
C GLU A 5 -7.84 12.43 -1.33
N SER A 6 -6.71 12.54 -0.66
CA SER A 6 -6.29 13.75 0.00
C SER A 6 -4.78 13.94 -0.11
N TYR A 7 -4.38 15.11 -0.58
CA TYR A 7 -2.96 15.49 -0.69
C TYR A 7 -2.62 16.47 0.43
N THR A 8 -1.72 16.07 1.33
CA THR A 8 -1.26 16.93 2.43
C THR A 8 -0.21 17.95 2.00
N GLY A 9 0.41 17.75 0.81
CA GLY A 9 1.47 18.59 0.28
C GLY A 9 2.82 18.42 0.99
N ASP A 10 2.87 17.58 2.04
CA ASP A 10 4.08 17.27 2.81
C ASP A 10 3.94 15.85 3.38
N PHE A 11 5.00 15.04 3.26
CA PHE A 11 5.03 13.67 3.79
C PHE A 11 5.25 13.61 5.29
N ASP A 12 5.76 14.70 5.89
CA ASP A 12 6.19 14.75 7.28
C ASP A 12 5.27 15.59 8.18
N ASP A 13 4.30 16.33 7.60
CA ASP A 13 3.37 17.16 8.36
C ASP A 13 2.32 16.30 9.10
N VAL A 14 2.60 16.07 10.38
CA VAL A 14 1.75 15.29 11.30
C VAL A 14 0.38 15.92 11.48
N ALA A 15 0.31 17.25 11.60
CA ALA A 15 -0.94 17.96 11.86
C ALA A 15 -1.87 17.89 10.65
N LYS A 16 -1.38 18.20 9.44
CA LYS A 16 -2.16 18.10 8.21
C LYS A 16 -2.62 16.68 7.92
N SER A 17 -1.74 15.69 8.15
CA SER A 17 -2.10 14.28 7.98
C SER A 17 -3.24 13.88 8.92
N LYS A 18 -3.18 14.31 10.19
CA LYS A 18 -4.26 14.07 11.15
C LYS A 18 -5.58 14.71 10.71
N GLU A 19 -5.54 15.98 10.30
CA GLU A 19 -6.72 16.72 9.83
C GLU A 19 -7.34 16.06 8.58
N ALA A 20 -6.52 15.70 7.59
CA ALA A 20 -6.98 15.02 6.39
C ALA A 20 -7.64 13.68 6.70
N THR A 21 -7.03 12.90 7.61
CA THR A 21 -7.59 11.61 8.05
C THR A 21 -8.93 11.79 8.77
N LEU A 22 -9.03 12.75 9.69
CA LEU A 22 -10.29 13.06 10.39
C LEU A 22 -11.37 13.53 9.42
N ALA A 23 -11.02 14.31 8.41
CA ALA A 23 -11.94 14.75 7.37
C ALA A 23 -12.46 13.58 6.51
N ALA A 24 -11.60 12.61 6.18
CA ALA A 24 -12.01 11.39 5.48
C ALA A 24 -12.93 10.51 6.35
N ILE A 25 -12.60 10.33 7.63
CA ILE A 25 -13.44 9.60 8.60
C ILE A 25 -14.82 10.24 8.73
N ALA A 26 -14.91 11.57 8.80
CA ALA A 26 -16.18 12.29 8.86
C ALA A 26 -17.06 12.06 7.61
N GLN A 27 -16.45 11.68 6.48
CA GLN A 27 -17.14 11.30 5.23
C GLN A 27 -17.45 9.80 5.14
N GLY A 28 -17.07 9.02 6.16
CA GLY A 28 -17.35 7.59 6.29
C GLY A 28 -16.20 6.69 5.84
N ALA A 29 -14.96 7.18 5.80
CA ALA A 29 -13.80 6.32 5.59
C ALA A 29 -13.55 5.48 6.85
N ASP A 30 -13.37 4.18 6.67
CA ASP A 30 -13.12 3.18 7.73
C ASP A 30 -11.75 2.52 7.60
N VAL A 31 -11.14 2.60 6.41
CA VAL A 31 -9.79 2.10 6.12
C VAL A 31 -8.99 3.16 5.39
N HIS A 32 -7.75 3.38 5.82
CA HIS A 32 -6.84 4.39 5.27
C HIS A 32 -5.62 3.72 4.64
N TYR A 33 -5.22 4.18 3.47
CA TYR A 33 -3.95 3.84 2.85
C TYR A 33 -3.09 5.11 2.75
N HIS A 34 -1.78 4.98 2.88
CA HIS A 34 -0.90 6.15 2.93
C HIS A 34 0.36 6.00 2.08
N ILE A 35 0.87 7.17 1.68
CA ILE A 35 2.24 7.36 1.21
C ILE A 35 2.79 8.54 2.03
N LEU A 36 3.16 8.28 3.27
CA LEU A 36 3.60 9.28 4.26
C LEU A 36 4.88 8.80 4.95
N ASN A 37 5.70 9.74 5.41
CA ASN A 37 6.82 9.52 6.33
C ASN A 37 6.39 9.81 7.77
N LEU A 38 6.91 10.88 8.40
CA LEU A 38 6.54 11.25 9.78
C LEU A 38 5.05 11.62 9.90
N GLY A 39 4.44 12.14 8.83
CA GLY A 39 3.01 12.43 8.76
C GLY A 39 2.12 11.23 9.10
N LEU A 40 2.61 9.99 8.91
CA LEU A 40 1.89 8.77 9.28
C LEU A 40 1.45 8.78 10.75
N ARG A 41 2.21 9.39 11.65
CA ARG A 41 1.85 9.51 13.07
C ARG A 41 0.52 10.24 13.30
N GLY A 42 0.23 11.24 12.45
CA GLY A 42 -1.05 11.95 12.49
C GLY A 42 -2.21 11.08 12.05
N MET A 43 -2.04 10.30 10.99
CA MET A 43 -3.04 9.32 10.54
C MET A 43 -3.26 8.23 11.59
N GLU A 44 -2.19 7.65 12.15
CA GLU A 44 -2.27 6.63 13.20
C GLU A 44 -3.06 7.13 14.41
N GLN A 45 -2.78 8.37 14.86
CA GLN A 45 -3.49 8.96 15.97
C GLN A 45 -5.00 9.14 15.66
N ALA A 46 -5.33 9.71 14.50
CA ALA A 46 -6.72 9.93 14.10
C ALA A 46 -7.48 8.60 13.96
N ALA A 47 -6.87 7.59 13.31
CA ALA A 47 -7.46 6.28 13.13
C ALA A 47 -7.69 5.57 14.46
N ARG A 48 -6.74 5.63 15.38
CA ARG A 48 -6.84 5.06 16.73
C ARG A 48 -7.95 5.71 17.55
N ASP A 49 -8.02 7.05 17.53
CA ASP A 49 -9.03 7.82 18.25
C ASP A 49 -10.45 7.54 17.76
N LYS A 50 -10.60 7.14 16.50
CA LYS A 50 -11.89 6.91 15.83
C LYS A 50 -12.22 5.44 15.57
N GLY A 51 -11.32 4.52 15.89
CA GLY A 51 -11.53 3.08 15.70
C GLY A 51 -11.57 2.66 14.23
N THR A 52 -10.85 3.37 13.36
CA THR A 52 -10.67 2.99 11.95
C THR A 52 -9.33 2.27 11.75
N HIS A 53 -9.06 1.75 10.55
CA HIS A 53 -7.92 0.89 10.27
C HIS A 53 -6.99 1.47 9.22
N ILE A 54 -5.76 0.95 9.15
CA ILE A 54 -4.75 1.36 8.20
C ILE A 54 -4.26 0.15 7.40
N ILE A 55 -4.08 0.35 6.10
CA ILE A 55 -3.25 -0.49 5.25
C ILE A 55 -1.86 0.14 5.25
N GLY A 56 -0.88 -0.58 5.79
CA GLY A 56 0.50 -0.11 5.89
C GLY A 56 1.22 -0.12 4.55
N SER A 57 2.30 0.64 4.47
CA SER A 57 3.23 0.69 3.34
C SER A 57 4.64 0.38 3.84
N TYR A 58 5.46 -0.24 2.99
CA TYR A 58 6.90 -0.48 3.20
C TYR A 58 7.29 -1.44 4.34
N THR A 59 6.54 -1.49 5.43
CA THR A 59 6.90 -2.26 6.62
C THR A 59 5.73 -3.12 7.05
N ASP A 60 6.01 -4.41 7.30
CA ASP A 60 5.05 -5.32 7.92
C ASP A 60 4.81 -4.94 9.38
N ARG A 61 3.59 -4.59 9.69
CA ARG A 61 3.13 -4.29 11.06
C ARG A 61 2.06 -5.26 11.55
N CYS A 62 1.80 -6.32 10.79
CA CYS A 62 0.85 -7.34 11.18
C CYS A 62 1.22 -7.95 12.54
N GLY A 63 0.26 -8.03 13.44
CA GLY A 63 0.45 -8.59 14.78
C GLY A 63 1.18 -7.69 15.78
N SER A 64 1.83 -6.63 15.34
CA SER A 64 2.50 -5.66 16.23
C SER A 64 1.58 -4.52 16.68
N ASP A 65 0.61 -4.16 15.85
CA ASP A 65 -0.36 -3.10 16.13
C ASP A 65 -1.70 -3.45 15.45
N PRO A 66 -2.80 -3.60 16.23
CA PRO A 66 -4.11 -3.95 15.70
C PRO A 66 -4.75 -2.88 14.80
N LEU A 67 -4.15 -1.70 14.73
CA LEU A 67 -4.53 -0.63 13.81
C LEU A 67 -4.34 -1.06 12.34
N TYR A 68 -3.33 -1.91 12.07
CA TYR A 68 -2.99 -2.36 10.73
C TYR A 68 -3.71 -3.65 10.38
N VAL A 69 -4.50 -3.62 9.30
CA VAL A 69 -5.27 -4.77 8.79
C VAL A 69 -4.65 -5.44 7.58
N ALA A 70 -3.75 -4.74 6.91
CA ALA A 70 -2.97 -5.22 5.78
C ALA A 70 -1.73 -4.36 5.60
N TYR A 71 -0.81 -4.77 4.73
CA TYR A 71 0.27 -3.92 4.24
C TYR A 71 0.60 -4.23 2.79
N THR A 72 1.12 -3.23 2.08
CA THR A 72 1.58 -3.36 0.70
C THR A 72 3.08 -3.61 0.65
N ILE A 73 3.49 -4.54 -0.20
CA ILE A 73 4.87 -4.77 -0.57
C ILE A 73 5.18 -3.90 -1.78
N THR A 74 6.18 -3.05 -1.67
CA THR A 74 6.63 -2.12 -2.74
C THR A 74 7.95 -2.53 -3.37
N GLY A 75 8.56 -3.61 -2.89
CA GLY A 75 9.72 -4.27 -3.47
C GLY A 75 10.95 -3.40 -3.69
N VAL A 76 11.18 -2.36 -2.88
CA VAL A 76 12.33 -1.45 -3.07
C VAL A 76 13.66 -2.22 -3.06
N GLY A 77 13.85 -3.17 -2.13
CA GLY A 77 15.04 -4.02 -2.10
C GLY A 77 15.22 -4.83 -3.38
N TYR A 78 14.14 -5.43 -3.86
CA TYR A 78 14.13 -6.18 -5.13
C TYR A 78 14.47 -5.31 -6.35
N GLN A 79 13.98 -4.06 -6.38
CA GLN A 79 14.30 -3.11 -7.46
C GLN A 79 15.79 -2.74 -7.49
N ILE A 80 16.39 -2.55 -6.31
CA ILE A 80 17.83 -2.26 -6.17
C ILE A 80 18.66 -3.48 -6.61
N GLU A 81 18.34 -4.67 -6.14
CA GLU A 81 19.00 -5.92 -6.52
C GLU A 81 18.93 -6.13 -8.03
N TYR A 82 17.75 -6.00 -8.63
CA TYR A 82 17.57 -6.06 -10.07
C TYR A 82 18.50 -5.08 -10.81
N ALA A 83 18.58 -3.83 -10.35
CA ALA A 83 19.42 -2.81 -10.99
C ALA A 83 20.91 -3.19 -10.90
N ILE A 84 21.38 -3.67 -9.75
CA ILE A 84 22.75 -4.12 -9.54
C ILE A 84 23.08 -5.30 -10.47
N ASP A 85 22.19 -6.30 -10.55
CA ASP A 85 22.38 -7.47 -11.41
C ASP A 85 22.49 -7.08 -12.89
N GLN A 86 21.64 -6.15 -13.36
CA GLN A 86 21.73 -5.65 -14.74
C GLN A 86 23.04 -4.90 -15.00
N MET A 87 23.53 -4.12 -14.03
CA MET A 87 24.81 -3.41 -14.15
C MET A 87 25.98 -4.39 -14.20
N VAL A 88 26.00 -5.40 -13.33
CA VAL A 88 27.03 -6.44 -13.29
C VAL A 88 27.05 -7.25 -14.58
N ALA A 89 25.87 -7.57 -15.12
CA ALA A 89 25.74 -8.28 -16.39
C ALA A 89 26.04 -7.42 -17.65
N GLY A 90 26.22 -6.11 -17.49
CA GLY A 90 26.41 -5.18 -18.62
C GLY A 90 25.17 -4.99 -19.49
N THR A 91 24.00 -5.31 -18.97
CA THR A 91 22.69 -5.24 -19.67
C THR A 91 21.82 -4.07 -19.21
N TRP A 92 22.28 -3.28 -18.24
CA TRP A 92 21.56 -2.12 -17.72
C TRP A 92 21.19 -1.13 -18.82
N LYS A 93 19.93 -0.70 -18.78
CA LYS A 93 19.42 0.39 -19.63
C LYS A 93 18.73 1.44 -18.78
N ALA A 94 18.94 2.70 -19.11
CA ALA A 94 18.24 3.83 -18.48
C ALA A 94 16.84 3.95 -19.10
N GLU A 95 15.92 3.11 -18.63
CA GLU A 95 14.53 3.07 -19.07
C GLU A 95 13.57 2.98 -17.89
N PHE A 96 12.33 3.42 -18.06
CA PHE A 96 11.28 3.17 -17.07
C PHE A 96 10.95 1.66 -17.06
N LYS A 97 11.12 1.05 -15.88
CA LYS A 97 10.79 -0.36 -15.65
C LYS A 97 9.68 -0.47 -14.61
N PRO A 98 8.47 -0.89 -14.97
CA PRO A 98 7.41 -1.14 -14.00
C PRO A 98 7.70 -2.41 -13.19
N PHE A 99 7.66 -2.28 -11.86
CA PHE A 99 7.73 -3.40 -10.92
C PHE A 99 6.33 -3.62 -10.34
N GLY A 100 5.67 -4.68 -10.75
CA GLY A 100 4.31 -4.98 -10.34
C GLY A 100 4.12 -6.46 -10.03
N LEU A 101 2.89 -6.88 -9.80
CA LEU A 101 2.50 -8.25 -9.46
C LEU A 101 3.08 -9.30 -10.42
N GLN A 102 3.27 -8.98 -11.70
CA GLN A 102 3.85 -9.86 -12.72
C GLN A 102 5.30 -10.26 -12.44
N MET A 103 6.00 -9.54 -11.57
CA MET A 103 7.39 -9.84 -11.17
C MET A 103 7.48 -10.63 -9.86
N GLY A 104 6.34 -11.05 -9.32
CA GLY A 104 6.26 -11.85 -8.10
C GLY A 104 6.04 -11.03 -6.83
N GLU A 105 5.75 -11.74 -5.75
CA GLU A 105 5.38 -11.16 -4.46
C GLU A 105 6.45 -10.21 -3.88
N GLN A 106 7.73 -10.47 -4.15
CA GLN A 106 8.82 -9.63 -3.69
C GLN A 106 8.88 -8.26 -4.39
N ALA A 107 8.30 -8.16 -5.59
CA ALA A 107 8.27 -6.91 -6.35
C ALA A 107 7.08 -6.04 -5.97
N SER A 108 5.90 -6.65 -5.85
CA SER A 108 4.66 -5.96 -5.47
C SER A 108 3.62 -6.95 -4.99
N ASP A 109 3.03 -6.72 -3.84
CA ASP A 109 1.90 -7.52 -3.33
C ASP A 109 1.14 -6.77 -2.25
N ILE A 110 0.04 -7.37 -1.78
CA ILE A 110 -0.66 -7.00 -0.56
C ILE A 110 -0.77 -8.22 0.35
N LYS A 111 -0.39 -8.06 1.60
CA LYS A 111 -0.54 -9.07 2.65
C LYS A 111 -1.59 -8.61 3.66
N VAL A 112 -2.49 -9.51 4.02
CA VAL A 112 -3.55 -9.24 5.01
C VAL A 112 -3.10 -9.76 6.37
N CYS A 113 -3.31 -8.97 7.42
CA CYS A 113 -2.87 -9.29 8.78
C CYS A 113 -3.74 -10.35 9.48
N GLY A 114 -4.83 -10.76 8.85
CA GLY A 114 -5.78 -11.75 9.36
C GLY A 114 -7.21 -11.22 9.35
N GLY A 115 -8.13 -12.00 9.95
CA GLY A 115 -9.54 -11.58 10.09
C GLY A 115 -10.41 -11.76 8.84
N LEU A 116 -9.84 -12.14 7.69
CA LEU A 116 -10.64 -12.45 6.49
C LEU A 116 -11.15 -13.89 6.53
N THR A 117 -12.39 -14.07 6.05
CA THR A 117 -12.96 -15.40 5.80
C THR A 117 -12.28 -16.05 4.59
N PRO A 118 -12.36 -17.39 4.44
CA PRO A 118 -11.87 -18.09 3.26
C PRO A 118 -12.45 -17.54 1.94
N GLU A 119 -13.72 -17.13 1.96
CA GLU A 119 -14.39 -16.52 0.80
C GLU A 119 -13.74 -15.16 0.43
N GLN A 120 -13.48 -14.31 1.43
CA GLN A 120 -12.82 -13.02 1.21
C GLN A 120 -11.38 -13.16 0.70
N LEU A 121 -10.63 -14.13 1.24
CA LEU A 121 -9.30 -14.47 0.73
C LEU A 121 -9.36 -14.97 -0.70
N GLY A 122 -10.30 -15.86 -1.03
CA GLY A 122 -10.50 -16.34 -2.40
C GLY A 122 -10.85 -15.21 -3.37
N LYS A 123 -11.63 -14.21 -2.92
CA LYS A 123 -11.93 -13.02 -3.72
C LYS A 123 -10.69 -12.15 -3.94
N LEU A 124 -9.84 -11.97 -2.93
CA LEU A 124 -8.58 -11.23 -3.07
C LEU A 124 -7.67 -11.89 -4.11
N GLU A 125 -7.47 -13.20 -4.02
CA GLU A 125 -6.66 -13.96 -4.97
C GLU A 125 -7.25 -13.90 -6.41
N SER A 126 -8.58 -13.93 -6.54
CA SER A 126 -9.24 -13.75 -7.84
C SER A 126 -8.96 -12.37 -8.44
N ILE A 127 -8.98 -11.31 -7.61
CA ILE A 127 -8.66 -9.95 -8.04
C ILE A 127 -7.19 -9.85 -8.49
N LYS A 128 -6.25 -10.42 -7.71
CA LYS A 128 -4.83 -10.49 -8.11
C LYS A 128 -4.66 -11.18 -9.47
N LYS A 129 -5.33 -12.30 -9.67
CA LYS A 129 -5.32 -13.01 -10.95
C LYS A 129 -5.89 -12.19 -12.10
N ASP A 130 -7.00 -11.49 -11.85
CA ASP A 130 -7.64 -10.64 -12.85
C ASP A 130 -6.76 -9.43 -13.23
N LEU A 131 -5.99 -8.89 -12.29
CA LEU A 131 -4.96 -7.87 -12.53
C LEU A 131 -3.80 -8.44 -13.39
N LEU A 132 -3.28 -9.62 -13.01
CA LEU A 132 -2.17 -10.27 -13.73
C LEU A 132 -2.54 -10.62 -15.17
N THR A 133 -3.80 -10.97 -15.43
CA THR A 133 -4.29 -11.30 -16.78
C THR A 133 -4.77 -10.10 -17.58
N GLY A 134 -4.71 -8.89 -17.01
CA GLY A 134 -5.18 -7.65 -17.66
C GLY A 134 -6.70 -7.55 -17.79
N LYS A 135 -7.46 -8.42 -17.13
CA LYS A 135 -8.93 -8.37 -17.08
C LYS A 135 -9.40 -7.15 -16.27
N ILE A 136 -8.70 -6.84 -15.20
CA ILE A 136 -8.80 -5.56 -14.50
C ILE A 136 -7.64 -4.69 -14.97
N LYS A 137 -7.95 -3.51 -15.49
CA LYS A 137 -6.95 -2.52 -15.90
C LYS A 137 -6.64 -1.58 -14.75
N THR A 138 -5.37 -1.25 -14.58
CA THR A 138 -4.94 -0.16 -13.71
C THR A 138 -5.05 1.18 -14.44
N LEU A 139 -4.95 2.29 -13.71
CA LEU A 139 -5.11 3.65 -14.27
C LEU A 139 -4.09 3.96 -15.38
N ASP A 140 -2.95 3.26 -15.40
CA ASP A 140 -1.83 3.50 -16.33
C ASP A 140 -1.72 2.39 -17.41
N SER A 141 -2.75 1.58 -17.61
CA SER A 141 -2.72 0.43 -18.57
C SER A 141 -3.75 0.55 -19.68
#